data_f5aaa6aadc0788ae471545b6e6dc6992
#
_entry.id   f5aaa6aadc0788ae471545b6e6dc6992
#
_cell.length_a   1.000
_cell.length_b   1.000
_cell.length_c   1.000
_cell.angle_alpha   90.00
_cell.angle_beta   90.00
_cell.angle_gamma   90.00
#
_symmetry.space_group_name_H-M   'P 1'
#
loop_
_entity.id
_entity.type
_entity.pdbx_description
1 polymer ?
#
loop_
_entity_poly.entity_id
_entity_poly.type
_entity_poly.pdbx_seq_one_letter_code
_entity_poly.pdbx_strand_id
1 'polypeptide(L)'
;VLFRSLNELDWWIASQWEENPIAISRGRERIIGKTKVFDKSHGYRIMKNTEMKEMHIIRYADDFRIFCRTKEDAVRTKEAVAAWIEERLKLEVSPEKTRIVNTRKRWSEFLGFKIRVRLKHHKYVVQSAICDKKVEIERAKLVEQAKNIAKPREKKSCLSEIQLYNSMVLGIQNYYQLATCIS
;
A
#
# COMPACT_ATOMS: atom_id res chain seq x y z
N VAL A 1 15.83 2.33 16.46
CA VAL A 1 16.40 3.54 15.83
C VAL A 1 15.82 3.71 14.43
N LEU A 2 15.86 2.70 13.56
CA LEU A 2 15.42 2.78 12.14
C LEU A 2 13.95 3.23 11.98
N PHE A 3 13.03 2.72 12.79
CA PHE A 3 11.60 3.09 12.73
C PHE A 3 11.35 4.56 13.04
N ARG A 4 12.12 5.16 13.93
CA ARG A 4 12.02 6.58 14.29
C ARG A 4 12.46 7.48 13.12
N SER A 5 13.52 7.08 12.43
CA SER A 5 14.10 7.81 11.32
C SER A 5 13.19 7.78 10.06
N LEU A 6 12.52 6.66 9.80
CA LEU A 6 11.58 6.57 8.67
C LEU A 6 10.28 7.36 8.91
N ASN A 7 9.92 7.66 10.16
CA ASN A 7 8.81 8.59 10.43
C ASN A 7 9.14 10.01 9.95
N GLU A 8 10.39 10.42 9.98
CA GLU A 8 10.82 11.71 9.42
C GLU A 8 10.62 11.75 7.90
N LEU A 9 10.81 10.63 7.21
CA LEU A 9 10.52 10.51 5.77
C LEU A 9 9.03 10.70 5.49
N ASP A 10 8.15 10.07 6.29
CA ASP A 10 6.70 10.21 6.15
C ASP A 10 6.29 11.68 6.32
N TRP A 11 6.81 12.34 7.33
CA TRP A 11 6.53 13.75 7.60
C TRP A 11 7.09 14.66 6.52
N TRP A 12 8.29 14.39 6.03
CA TRP A 12 8.89 15.16 4.96
C TRP A 12 8.06 15.05 3.68
N ILE A 13 7.63 13.85 3.29
CA ILE A 13 6.78 13.67 2.10
C ILE A 13 5.39 14.29 2.31
N ALA A 14 4.78 14.10 3.48
CA ALA A 14 3.49 14.71 3.80
C ALA A 14 3.55 16.24 3.73
N SER A 15 4.65 16.85 4.20
CA SER A 15 4.84 18.30 4.13
C SER A 15 4.94 18.86 2.70
N GLN A 16 5.34 18.03 1.73
CA GLN A 16 5.41 18.46 0.33
C GLN A 16 4.01 18.60 -0.30
N TRP A 17 3.01 17.86 0.18
CA TRP A 17 1.66 17.89 -0.40
C TRP A 17 0.54 17.91 0.64
N GLU A 18 0.37 16.83 1.42
CA GLU A 18 -0.80 16.66 2.28
C GLU A 18 -0.84 17.66 3.45
N GLU A 19 0.30 17.90 4.08
CA GLU A 19 0.48 18.78 5.24
C GLU A 19 1.14 20.12 4.82
N ASN A 20 1.08 20.44 3.53
CA ASN A 20 1.62 21.71 3.05
C ASN A 20 0.85 22.89 3.63
N PRO A 21 1.52 23.95 4.11
CA PRO A 21 0.88 25.14 4.67
C PRO A 21 -0.17 25.78 3.76
N ILE A 22 0.04 25.76 2.44
CA ILE A 22 -0.93 26.26 1.46
C ILE A 22 -2.20 25.40 1.48
N ALA A 23 -2.07 24.06 1.53
CA ALA A 23 -3.21 23.18 1.59
C ALA A 23 -4.03 23.37 2.87
N ILE A 24 -3.33 23.57 4.00
CA ILE A 24 -3.94 23.79 5.32
C ILE A 24 -4.62 25.16 5.40
N SER A 25 -3.92 26.23 5.05
CA SER A 25 -4.43 27.61 5.18
C SER A 25 -5.63 27.90 4.26
N ARG A 26 -5.77 27.16 3.17
CA ARG A 26 -6.90 27.25 2.23
C ARG A 26 -7.94 26.14 2.42
N GLY A 27 -7.75 25.29 3.42
CA GLY A 27 -8.71 24.29 3.84
C GLY A 27 -9.90 24.90 4.58
N ARG A 28 -11.00 24.18 4.61
CA ARG A 28 -12.21 24.57 5.35
C ARG A 28 -12.92 23.35 5.94
N GLU A 29 -13.57 23.54 7.07
CA GLU A 29 -14.44 22.51 7.60
C GLU A 29 -15.70 22.35 6.73
N ARG A 30 -16.05 21.10 6.44
CA ARG A 30 -17.29 20.71 5.77
C ARG A 30 -18.00 19.61 6.56
N ILE A 31 -19.29 19.61 6.53
CA ILE A 31 -20.11 18.53 7.10
C ILE A 31 -20.53 17.64 5.94
N ILE A 32 -20.16 16.36 6.01
CA ILE A 32 -20.58 15.32 5.06
C ILE A 32 -21.42 14.31 5.86
N GLY A 33 -22.73 14.34 5.67
CA GLY A 33 -23.64 13.56 6.50
C GLY A 33 -23.59 14.04 7.96
N LYS A 34 -23.14 13.17 8.87
CA LYS A 34 -22.98 13.48 10.31
C LYS A 34 -21.53 13.75 10.72
N THR A 35 -20.58 13.70 9.77
CA THR A 35 -19.15 13.79 10.06
C THR A 35 -18.59 15.13 9.62
N LYS A 36 -17.81 15.79 10.51
CA LYS A 36 -16.99 16.96 10.16
C LYS A 36 -15.73 16.50 9.46
N VAL A 37 -15.45 17.04 8.28
CA VAL A 37 -14.26 16.74 7.49
C VAL A 37 -13.57 18.05 7.14
N PHE A 38 -12.25 18.08 7.28
CA PHE A 38 -11.43 19.22 6.83
C PHE A 38 -11.10 19.05 5.34
N ASP A 39 -11.71 19.89 4.49
CA ASP A 39 -11.60 19.83 3.04
C ASP A 39 -10.46 20.73 2.55
N LYS A 40 -9.37 20.13 2.09
CA LYS A 40 -8.19 20.76 1.52
C LYS A 40 -8.28 20.96 -0.02
N SER A 41 -9.40 20.65 -0.66
CA SER A 41 -9.56 20.64 -2.13
C SER A 41 -9.19 21.97 -2.79
N HIS A 42 -9.51 23.09 -2.14
CA HIS A 42 -9.17 24.43 -2.66
C HIS A 42 -7.67 24.68 -2.63
N GLY A 43 -6.99 24.34 -1.54
CA GLY A 43 -5.55 24.43 -1.41
C GLY A 43 -4.82 23.58 -2.45
N TYR A 44 -5.25 22.33 -2.62
CA TYR A 44 -4.68 21.45 -3.66
C TYR A 44 -4.87 21.99 -5.09
N ARG A 45 -5.97 22.69 -5.37
CA ARG A 45 -6.18 23.32 -6.67
C ARG A 45 -5.16 24.44 -6.92
N ILE A 46 -4.85 25.23 -5.90
CA ILE A 46 -3.83 26.28 -5.97
C ILE A 46 -2.44 25.64 -6.17
N MET A 47 -2.11 24.63 -5.37
CA MET A 47 -0.81 23.96 -5.43
C MET A 47 -0.55 23.29 -6.78
N LYS A 48 -1.58 22.81 -7.48
CA LYS A 48 -1.44 22.24 -8.84
C LYS A 48 -0.93 23.24 -9.89
N ASN A 49 -1.10 24.54 -9.64
CA ASN A 49 -0.61 25.61 -10.51
C ASN A 49 0.79 26.12 -10.12
N THR A 50 1.42 25.49 -9.12
CA THR A 50 2.78 25.79 -8.68
C THR A 50 3.76 24.70 -9.10
N GLU A 51 5.04 24.87 -8.77
CA GLU A 51 6.08 23.86 -8.98
C GLU A 51 5.92 22.61 -8.07
N MET A 52 5.01 22.65 -7.10
CA MET A 52 4.75 21.54 -6.20
C MET A 52 4.09 20.39 -6.91
N LYS A 53 4.52 19.16 -6.57
CA LYS A 53 4.05 17.94 -7.21
C LYS A 53 3.21 17.10 -6.24
N GLU A 54 2.09 16.59 -6.76
CA GLU A 54 1.18 15.72 -6.02
C GLU A 54 1.89 14.40 -5.70
N MET A 55 2.09 14.12 -4.42
CA MET A 55 2.67 12.88 -3.95
C MET A 55 2.02 12.43 -2.64
N HIS A 56 1.89 11.12 -2.48
CA HIS A 56 1.32 10.48 -1.30
C HIS A 56 2.15 9.25 -0.93
N ILE A 57 2.47 9.08 0.34
CA ILE A 57 3.21 7.92 0.83
C ILE A 57 2.28 6.94 1.55
N ILE A 58 2.50 5.66 1.33
CA ILE A 58 1.97 4.57 2.16
C ILE A 58 3.15 3.73 2.57
N ARG A 59 3.34 3.54 3.88
CA ARG A 59 4.44 2.79 4.45
C ARG A 59 3.96 1.71 5.43
N TYR A 60 4.64 0.60 5.39
CA TYR A 60 4.53 -0.47 6.38
C TYR A 60 5.94 -0.93 6.75
N ALA A 61 6.37 -0.62 7.97
CA ALA A 61 7.73 -0.85 8.44
C ALA A 61 8.76 -0.15 7.54
N ASP A 62 9.63 -0.92 6.87
CA ASP A 62 10.65 -0.49 5.91
C ASP A 62 10.16 -0.50 4.45
N ASP A 63 9.03 -1.16 4.18
CA ASP A 63 8.41 -1.14 2.85
C ASP A 63 7.52 0.09 2.67
N PHE A 64 7.74 0.87 1.61
CA PHE A 64 6.90 2.01 1.29
C PHE A 64 6.59 2.14 -0.20
N ARG A 65 5.52 2.85 -0.51
CA ARG A 65 5.10 3.22 -1.87
C ARG A 65 4.78 4.70 -1.90
N ILE A 66 5.30 5.39 -2.91
CA ILE A 66 4.99 6.80 -3.15
C ILE A 66 4.21 6.87 -4.46
N PHE A 67 3.02 7.46 -4.38
CA PHE A 67 2.15 7.65 -5.52
C PHE A 67 2.34 9.06 -6.07
N CYS A 68 2.69 9.15 -7.35
CA CYS A 68 2.85 10.40 -8.08
C CYS A 68 1.88 10.44 -9.26
N ARG A 69 1.57 11.64 -9.74
CA ARG A 69 0.61 11.84 -10.82
C ARG A 69 1.18 11.50 -12.19
N THR A 70 2.42 11.90 -12.46
CA THR A 70 3.12 11.68 -13.74
C THR A 70 4.36 10.81 -13.56
N LYS A 71 4.91 10.33 -14.68
CA LYS A 71 6.17 9.60 -14.68
C LYS A 71 7.35 10.50 -14.30
N GLU A 72 7.33 11.72 -14.80
CA GLU A 72 8.36 12.73 -14.55
C GLU A 72 8.42 13.08 -13.05
N ASP A 73 7.26 13.27 -12.41
CA ASP A 73 7.17 13.50 -10.98
C ASP A 73 7.69 12.28 -10.20
N ALA A 74 7.37 11.06 -10.64
CA ALA A 74 7.86 9.85 -9.99
C ALA A 74 9.38 9.69 -10.09
N VAL A 75 10.00 10.09 -11.20
CA VAL A 75 11.47 10.08 -11.37
C VAL A 75 12.10 11.07 -10.39
N ARG A 76 11.65 12.33 -10.41
CA ARG A 76 12.16 13.37 -9.50
C ARG A 76 11.96 13.01 -8.03
N THR A 77 10.79 12.47 -7.68
CA THR A 77 10.52 12.02 -6.30
C THR A 77 11.43 10.87 -5.90
N LYS A 78 11.69 9.91 -6.78
CA LYS A 78 12.63 8.82 -6.51
C LYS A 78 14.04 9.34 -6.21
N GLU A 79 14.54 10.27 -7.01
CA GLU A 79 15.87 10.89 -6.82
C GLU A 79 15.93 11.69 -5.50
N ALA A 80 14.92 12.51 -5.24
CA ALA A 80 14.85 13.31 -4.01
C ALA A 80 14.77 12.45 -2.75
N VAL A 81 13.96 11.37 -2.78
CA VAL A 81 13.83 10.42 -1.65
C VAL A 81 15.13 9.64 -1.44
N ALA A 82 15.80 9.20 -2.51
CA ALA A 82 17.08 8.51 -2.40
C ALA A 82 18.14 9.42 -1.76
N ALA A 83 18.28 10.64 -2.25
CA ALA A 83 19.20 11.63 -1.69
C ALA A 83 18.86 11.94 -0.21
N TRP A 84 17.59 12.11 0.12
CA TRP A 84 17.15 12.35 1.49
C TRP A 84 17.51 11.19 2.44
N ILE A 85 17.28 9.93 2.02
CA ILE A 85 17.60 8.73 2.79
C ILE A 85 19.11 8.64 3.01
N GLU A 86 19.89 8.86 1.97
CA GLU A 86 21.36 8.84 2.06
C GLU A 86 21.89 9.94 2.98
N GLU A 87 21.42 11.18 2.82
CA GLU A 87 21.89 12.33 3.58
C GLU A 87 21.50 12.25 5.06
N ARG A 88 20.22 11.95 5.34
CA ARG A 88 19.68 11.99 6.70
C ARG A 88 19.85 10.68 7.47
N LEU A 89 19.67 9.55 6.81
CA LEU A 89 19.70 8.24 7.46
C LEU A 89 21.02 7.52 7.27
N LYS A 90 21.89 8.00 6.37
CA LYS A 90 23.14 7.33 5.99
C LYS A 90 22.89 5.89 5.51
N LEU A 91 21.77 5.69 4.81
CA LEU A 91 21.35 4.40 4.25
C LEU A 91 21.36 4.49 2.72
N GLU A 92 21.82 3.42 2.08
CA GLU A 92 21.78 3.28 0.64
C GLU A 92 20.44 2.66 0.21
N VAL A 93 19.78 3.26 -0.78
CA VAL A 93 18.57 2.73 -1.38
C VAL A 93 18.91 1.67 -2.40
N SER A 94 18.45 0.42 -2.21
CA SER A 94 18.71 -0.68 -3.14
C SER A 94 18.12 -0.38 -4.53
N PRO A 95 18.95 -0.25 -5.59
CA PRO A 95 18.50 0.03 -6.94
C PRO A 95 17.59 -1.06 -7.51
N GLU A 96 17.88 -2.33 -7.14
CA GLU A 96 17.13 -3.50 -7.62
C GLU A 96 15.68 -3.54 -7.09
N LYS A 97 15.49 -3.09 -5.83
CA LYS A 97 14.16 -3.08 -5.18
C LYS A 97 13.37 -1.80 -5.48
N THR A 98 14.05 -0.72 -5.90
CA THR A 98 13.44 0.58 -6.13
C THR A 98 13.11 0.78 -7.59
N ARG A 99 11.81 0.67 -7.93
CA ARG A 99 11.32 0.77 -9.31
C ARG A 99 10.11 1.68 -9.44
N ILE A 100 9.98 2.34 -10.58
CA ILE A 100 8.80 3.12 -10.96
C ILE A 100 7.86 2.21 -11.75
N VAL A 101 6.62 2.12 -11.30
CA VAL A 101 5.58 1.29 -11.93
C VAL A 101 4.41 2.15 -12.38
N ASN A 102 4.03 2.07 -13.65
CA ASN A 102 2.80 2.67 -14.13
C ASN A 102 1.60 1.76 -13.79
N THR A 103 0.85 2.12 -12.74
CA THR A 103 -0.29 1.34 -12.24
C THR A 103 -1.47 1.23 -13.20
N ARG A 104 -1.54 2.08 -14.25
CA ARG A 104 -2.54 1.93 -15.33
C ARG A 104 -2.18 0.83 -16.32
N LYS A 105 -0.87 0.50 -16.45
CA LYS A 105 -0.38 -0.50 -17.40
C LYS A 105 0.00 -1.83 -16.74
N ARG A 106 0.52 -1.79 -15.50
CA ARG A 106 1.05 -2.96 -14.79
C ARG A 106 0.52 -3.03 -13.37
N TRP A 107 0.51 -4.23 -12.82
CA TRP A 107 0.27 -4.44 -11.41
C TRP A 107 1.48 -3.96 -10.57
N SER A 108 1.20 -3.33 -9.45
CA SER A 108 2.17 -3.01 -8.39
C SER A 108 1.88 -3.87 -7.18
N GLU A 109 2.88 -4.59 -6.69
CA GLU A 109 2.73 -5.49 -5.54
C GLU A 109 3.14 -4.78 -4.26
N PHE A 110 2.32 -4.91 -3.21
CA PHE A 110 2.59 -4.38 -1.88
C PHE A 110 1.85 -5.20 -0.83
N LEU A 111 2.56 -5.67 0.21
CA LEU A 111 2.01 -6.44 1.35
C LEU A 111 1.17 -7.67 0.93
N GLY A 112 1.60 -8.39 -0.09
CA GLY A 112 0.86 -9.56 -0.57
C GLY A 112 -0.35 -9.25 -1.46
N PHE A 113 -0.67 -7.97 -1.68
CA PHE A 113 -1.64 -7.50 -2.65
C PHE A 113 -0.96 -7.04 -3.93
N LYS A 114 -1.65 -7.17 -5.06
CA LYS A 114 -1.33 -6.50 -6.31
C LYS A 114 -2.41 -5.46 -6.62
N ILE A 115 -1.98 -4.28 -7.01
CA ILE A 115 -2.84 -3.10 -7.20
C ILE A 115 -2.63 -2.57 -8.62
N ARG A 116 -3.70 -2.21 -9.29
CA ARG A 116 -3.69 -1.46 -10.56
C ARG A 116 -4.85 -0.49 -10.66
N VAL A 117 -4.73 0.46 -11.56
CA VAL A 117 -5.79 1.41 -11.89
C VAL A 117 -6.40 1.04 -13.24
N ARG A 118 -7.72 0.91 -13.30
CA ARG A 118 -8.48 0.65 -14.54
C ARG A 118 -9.50 1.73 -14.81
N LEU A 119 -9.77 2.00 -16.07
CA LEU A 119 -10.89 2.81 -16.49
C LEU A 119 -12.17 1.96 -16.46
N LYS A 120 -13.18 2.39 -15.69
CA LYS A 120 -14.50 1.77 -15.61
C LYS A 120 -15.57 2.87 -15.67
N HIS A 121 -16.49 2.80 -16.66
CA HIS A 121 -17.54 3.81 -16.85
C HIS A 121 -17.02 5.27 -16.78
N HIS A 122 -15.99 5.60 -17.57
CA HIS A 122 -15.36 6.93 -17.65
C HIS A 122 -14.65 7.41 -16.37
N LYS A 123 -14.50 6.55 -15.34
CA LYS A 123 -13.78 6.86 -14.11
C LYS A 123 -12.63 5.89 -13.90
N TYR A 124 -11.53 6.42 -13.38
CA TYR A 124 -10.43 5.56 -12.93
C TYR A 124 -10.77 4.98 -11.56
N VAL A 125 -10.72 3.66 -11.45
CA VAL A 125 -10.95 2.91 -10.23
C VAL A 125 -9.74 2.07 -9.88
N VAL A 126 -9.46 1.95 -8.60
CA VAL A 126 -8.42 1.05 -8.08
C VAL A 126 -8.97 -0.37 -8.06
N GLN A 127 -8.21 -1.30 -8.60
CA GLN A 127 -8.45 -2.72 -8.51
C GLN A 127 -7.33 -3.35 -7.69
N SER A 128 -7.67 -4.11 -6.65
CA SER A 128 -6.75 -4.87 -5.85
C SER A 128 -7.08 -6.36 -5.90
N ALA A 129 -6.06 -7.20 -5.88
CA ALA A 129 -6.19 -8.66 -5.81
C ALA A 129 -5.02 -9.22 -5.00
N ILE A 130 -5.10 -10.48 -4.63
CA ILE A 130 -4.00 -11.21 -3.98
C ILE A 130 -2.88 -11.42 -5.00
N CYS A 131 -1.62 -11.30 -4.60
CA CYS A 131 -0.47 -11.61 -5.46
C CYS A 131 -0.47 -13.09 -5.83
N ASP A 132 -0.20 -13.43 -7.10
CA ASP A 132 -0.25 -14.80 -7.61
C ASP A 132 0.64 -15.76 -6.80
N LYS A 133 1.85 -15.33 -6.46
CA LYS A 133 2.77 -16.08 -5.58
C LYS A 133 2.18 -16.39 -4.20
N LYS A 134 1.41 -15.44 -3.63
CA LYS A 134 0.75 -15.66 -2.33
C LYS A 134 -0.41 -16.62 -2.44
N VAL A 135 -1.20 -16.54 -3.51
CA VAL A 135 -2.26 -17.51 -3.79
C VAL A 135 -1.70 -18.94 -3.85
N GLU A 136 -0.60 -19.16 -4.57
CA GLU A 136 0.04 -20.45 -4.67
C GLU A 136 0.54 -20.97 -3.31
N ILE A 137 1.20 -20.11 -2.53
CA ILE A 137 1.71 -20.45 -1.19
C ILE A 137 0.55 -20.84 -0.24
N GLU A 138 -0.49 -20.02 -0.17
CA GLU A 138 -1.61 -20.29 0.72
C GLU A 138 -2.40 -21.53 0.27
N ARG A 139 -2.57 -21.73 -1.04
CA ARG A 139 -3.15 -22.94 -1.60
C ARG A 139 -2.34 -24.19 -1.22
N ALA A 140 -1.02 -24.14 -1.36
CA ALA A 140 -0.16 -25.27 -0.99
C ALA A 140 -0.28 -25.63 0.49
N LYS A 141 -0.31 -24.63 1.38
CA LYS A 141 -0.50 -24.83 2.83
C LYS A 141 -1.87 -25.48 3.13
N LEU A 142 -2.94 -25.00 2.50
CA LEU A 142 -4.28 -25.58 2.70
C LEU A 142 -4.37 -27.02 2.20
N VAL A 143 -3.76 -27.33 1.05
CA VAL A 143 -3.69 -28.69 0.51
C VAL A 143 -2.89 -29.61 1.44
N GLU A 144 -1.76 -29.15 1.97
CA GLU A 144 -0.99 -29.91 2.95
C GLU A 144 -1.79 -30.19 4.22
N GLN A 145 -2.47 -29.16 4.75
CA GLN A 145 -3.31 -29.32 5.93
C GLN A 145 -4.51 -30.27 5.69
N ALA A 146 -5.12 -30.24 4.51
CA ALA A 146 -6.17 -31.19 4.13
C ALA A 146 -5.65 -32.62 4.10
N LYS A 147 -4.41 -32.87 3.66
CA LYS A 147 -3.76 -34.21 3.75
C LYS A 147 -3.53 -34.62 5.18
N ASN A 148 -3.17 -33.71 6.08
CA ASN A 148 -3.02 -34.01 7.52
C ASN A 148 -4.36 -34.38 8.18
N ILE A 149 -5.47 -33.82 7.74
CA ILE A 149 -6.81 -34.23 8.18
C ILE A 149 -7.11 -35.68 7.73
N ALA A 150 -6.80 -36.01 6.47
CA ALA A 150 -7.03 -37.38 5.93
C ALA A 150 -6.14 -38.44 6.58
N LYS A 151 -4.92 -38.09 6.98
CA LYS A 151 -3.97 -38.96 7.67
C LYS A 151 -3.32 -38.21 8.84
N PRO A 152 -3.99 -38.14 10.01
CA PRO A 152 -3.47 -37.41 11.16
C PRO A 152 -2.14 -38.00 11.63
N ARG A 153 -1.21 -37.12 12.02
CA ARG A 153 0.05 -37.57 12.64
C ARG A 153 -0.26 -38.22 14.00
N GLU A 154 0.49 -39.23 14.37
CA GLU A 154 0.24 -40.11 15.55
C GLU A 154 -0.08 -39.42 16.88
N LYS A 155 0.30 -38.17 17.04
CA LYS A 155 0.06 -37.37 18.27
C LYS A 155 -1.06 -36.33 18.17
N LYS A 156 -1.74 -36.24 17.02
CA LYS A 156 -2.80 -35.22 16.80
C LYS A 156 -4.13 -35.90 16.46
N SER A 157 -5.21 -35.43 17.07
CA SER A 157 -6.55 -35.85 16.71
C SER A 157 -7.00 -35.25 15.38
N CYS A 158 -7.82 -35.96 14.62
CA CYS A 158 -8.45 -35.39 13.40
C CYS A 158 -9.17 -34.09 13.67
N LEU A 159 -9.80 -33.92 14.84
CA LEU A 159 -10.48 -32.69 15.25
C LEU A 159 -9.53 -31.51 15.34
N SER A 160 -8.32 -31.67 15.91
CA SER A 160 -7.33 -30.59 16.00
C SER A 160 -6.81 -30.14 14.64
N GLU A 161 -6.66 -31.08 13.68
CA GLU A 161 -6.24 -30.75 12.32
C GLU A 161 -7.35 -29.98 11.55
N ILE A 162 -8.64 -30.35 11.78
CA ILE A 162 -9.78 -29.60 11.23
C ILE A 162 -9.85 -28.17 11.81
N GLN A 163 -9.67 -28.01 13.12
CA GLN A 163 -9.65 -26.68 13.75
C GLN A 163 -8.53 -25.81 13.20
N LEU A 164 -7.34 -26.38 12.98
CA LEU A 164 -6.23 -25.67 12.37
C LEU A 164 -6.57 -25.24 10.94
N TYR A 165 -7.14 -26.13 10.13
CA TYR A 165 -7.57 -25.80 8.76
C TYR A 165 -8.56 -24.64 8.75
N ASN A 166 -9.59 -24.69 9.60
CA ASN A 166 -10.57 -23.62 9.71
C ASN A 166 -9.92 -22.28 10.11
N SER A 167 -8.98 -22.30 11.06
CA SER A 167 -8.24 -21.11 11.47
C SER A 167 -7.40 -20.52 10.34
N MET A 168 -6.78 -21.37 9.50
CA MET A 168 -6.03 -20.92 8.32
C MET A 168 -6.94 -20.26 7.29
N VAL A 169 -8.10 -20.86 6.98
CA VAL A 169 -9.08 -20.31 6.05
C VAL A 169 -9.59 -18.95 6.54
N LEU A 170 -10.00 -18.87 7.81
CA LEU A 170 -10.45 -17.61 8.41
C LEU A 170 -9.36 -16.53 8.41
N GLY A 171 -8.11 -16.90 8.69
CA GLY A 171 -6.97 -16.00 8.64
C GLY A 171 -6.75 -15.40 7.24
N ILE A 172 -6.81 -16.25 6.19
CA ILE A 172 -6.71 -15.82 4.80
C ILE A 172 -7.87 -14.89 4.43
N GLN A 173 -9.11 -15.26 4.76
CA GLN A 173 -10.30 -14.46 4.48
C GLN A 173 -10.21 -13.08 5.16
N ASN A 174 -9.86 -13.02 6.44
CA ASN A 174 -9.73 -11.79 7.19
C ASN A 174 -8.61 -10.88 6.66
N TYR A 175 -7.49 -11.45 6.26
CA TYR A 175 -6.37 -10.69 5.73
C TYR A 175 -6.69 -10.09 4.34
N TYR A 176 -7.30 -10.89 3.47
CA TYR A 176 -7.53 -10.49 2.07
C TYR A 176 -8.95 -9.96 1.79
N GLN A 177 -9.79 -9.74 2.81
CA GLN A 177 -11.15 -9.18 2.63
C GLN A 177 -11.20 -7.82 1.93
N LEU A 178 -10.08 -7.06 1.96
CA LEU A 178 -9.96 -5.76 1.29
C LEU A 178 -9.65 -5.87 -0.21
N ALA A 179 -9.40 -7.06 -0.74
CA ALA A 179 -9.22 -7.25 -2.17
C ALA A 179 -10.54 -7.00 -2.92
N THR A 180 -10.49 -6.12 -3.93
CA THR A 180 -11.68 -5.81 -4.75
C THR A 180 -11.97 -6.87 -5.81
N CYS A 181 -11.02 -7.74 -6.10
CA CYS A 181 -11.13 -8.90 -6.97
C CYS A 181 -10.68 -10.13 -6.21
N ILE A 182 -11.66 -10.94 -5.81
CA ILE A 182 -11.45 -12.29 -5.30
C ILE A 182 -11.69 -13.19 -6.51
N SER A 183 -10.63 -13.78 -7.06
CA SER A 183 -10.68 -14.77 -8.14
C SER A 183 -10.89 -16.16 -7.54
#